data_34d6b80b19d5618c7ad8c8e44144ec2e
#
_entry.id   34d6b80b19d5618c7ad8c8e44144ec2e
#
_cell.length_a   1.000
_cell.length_b   1.000
_cell.length_c   1.000
_cell.angle_alpha   90.00
_cell.angle_beta   90.00
_cell.angle_gamma   90.00
#
_symmetry.space_group_name_H-M   'P 1'
#
loop_
_entity.id
_entity.type
_entity.pdbx_description
1 polymer ?
#
loop_
_entity_poly.entity_id
_entity_poly.type
_entity_poly.pdbx_seq_one_letter_code
_entity_poly.pdbx_strand_id
1 'polypeptide(L)'
;MSKAKKETTETSQIADKKYLVPFVLITSLFFLWGFARAILDVLNKHFQNALHISITHSSLIQVTTYLGYFLMAIPAGIFINRYGYRRGVVFGLLLFGLGAILFIPGASMGSFYAFLLCLFIIGCGLVFLETAANPYVTELGARETATSRLNLSQSFNGLGSIFATFCIGQFLFNGTDEGGNVVIPYGILGVLVLLIAFVFSRVELPEIQHARTREDRAKGSNISKLFANHKMFVFGLFALLSYEVAEISINSYFINFVTGMQWMDDRTASLVLTLALAFFMVGRFLGSWIMRHIKATTMLLICAVGSVCSIGLVLCNLGTLSLVALVANYLFEAIMFPTIFSLALTGLGNLTKTASSLLMMTPIGGCGFLLMGLIADTTHVVMPFIVPFIGFVVVLAYAAREYKIAKCV
;
A
#
# COMPACT_ATOMS: atom_id res chain seq x y z
N MET A 1 -27.99 -51.72 -2.89
CA MET A 1 -27.28 -51.36 -1.65
C MET A 1 -26.22 -50.31 -2.03
N SER A 2 -26.57 -49.08 -1.72
CA SER A 2 -25.80 -47.89 -2.05
C SER A 2 -24.62 -47.71 -1.08
N LYS A 3 -23.37 -47.71 -1.62
CA LYS A 3 -22.21 -47.25 -0.87
C LYS A 3 -22.23 -45.71 -0.85
N ALA A 4 -22.76 -45.14 0.22
CA ALA A 4 -22.59 -43.73 0.52
C ALA A 4 -21.07 -43.43 0.66
N LYS A 5 -20.52 -42.67 -0.29
CA LYS A 5 -19.19 -42.12 -0.24
C LYS A 5 -19.17 -41.09 0.90
N LYS A 6 -18.50 -41.41 2.00
CA LYS A 6 -18.14 -40.47 3.03
C LYS A 6 -17.21 -39.43 2.39
N GLU A 7 -17.74 -38.30 1.98
CA GLU A 7 -16.93 -37.10 1.74
C GLU A 7 -16.40 -36.65 3.11
N THR A 8 -15.18 -37.05 3.39
CA THR A 8 -14.39 -36.43 4.45
C THR A 8 -14.21 -34.97 4.05
N THR A 9 -14.78 -34.08 4.82
CA THR A 9 -14.46 -32.64 4.85
C THR A 9 -12.97 -32.53 5.18
N GLU A 10 -12.11 -32.63 4.18
CA GLU A 10 -10.73 -32.14 4.30
C GLU A 10 -10.84 -30.65 4.54
N THR A 11 -10.57 -30.22 5.77
CA THR A 11 -10.28 -28.83 6.09
C THR A 11 -9.20 -28.39 5.11
N SER A 12 -9.57 -27.56 4.13
CA SER A 12 -8.66 -27.08 3.09
C SER A 12 -7.52 -26.34 3.79
N GLN A 13 -6.36 -26.99 3.85
CA GLN A 13 -5.17 -26.40 4.44
C GLN A 13 -4.83 -25.15 3.61
N ILE A 14 -4.55 -24.04 4.27
CA ILE A 14 -4.23 -22.75 3.64
C ILE A 14 -3.04 -22.89 2.70
N ALA A 15 -2.08 -23.76 3.02
CA ALA A 15 -0.98 -24.16 2.16
C ALA A 15 -0.62 -25.63 2.40
N ASP A 16 -0.28 -26.36 1.32
CA ASP A 16 0.28 -27.70 1.43
C ASP A 16 1.59 -27.67 2.22
N LYS A 17 1.88 -28.70 3.00
CA LYS A 17 3.12 -28.81 3.79
C LYS A 17 4.39 -28.51 2.97
N LYS A 18 4.39 -28.87 1.70
CA LYS A 18 5.48 -28.62 0.75
C LYS A 18 5.73 -27.12 0.50
N TYR A 19 4.69 -26.29 0.56
CA TYR A 19 4.74 -24.86 0.28
C TYR A 19 4.77 -23.99 1.53
N LEU A 20 4.76 -24.59 2.73
CA LEU A 20 4.68 -23.83 3.99
C LEU A 20 5.89 -22.91 4.17
N VAL A 21 7.11 -23.39 3.93
CA VAL A 21 8.32 -22.57 4.07
C VAL A 21 8.36 -21.43 3.05
N PRO A 22 8.16 -21.66 1.73
CA PRO A 22 8.00 -20.58 0.76
C PRO A 22 6.90 -19.58 1.13
N PHE A 23 5.77 -20.05 1.62
CA PHE A 23 4.65 -19.19 2.02
C PHE A 23 5.01 -18.28 3.20
N VAL A 24 5.63 -18.83 4.26
CA VAL A 24 6.07 -18.04 5.42
C VAL A 24 7.12 -17.00 5.02
N LEU A 25 8.10 -17.39 4.22
CA LEU A 25 9.14 -16.48 3.74
C LEU A 25 8.55 -15.33 2.91
N ILE A 26 7.68 -15.63 1.95
CA ILE A 26 7.05 -14.59 1.14
C ILE A 26 6.11 -13.72 1.99
N THR A 27 5.38 -14.30 2.93
CA THR A 27 4.51 -13.54 3.85
C THR A 27 5.31 -12.57 4.72
N SER A 28 6.55 -12.93 5.12
CA SER A 28 7.43 -12.02 5.85
C SER A 28 7.82 -10.77 5.04
N LEU A 29 7.87 -10.86 3.70
CA LEU A 29 8.12 -9.71 2.83
C LEU A 29 6.97 -8.70 2.88
N PHE A 30 5.73 -9.15 3.06
CA PHE A 30 4.60 -8.25 3.23
C PHE A 30 4.72 -7.42 4.50
N PHE A 31 5.23 -8.02 5.59
CA PHE A 31 5.52 -7.27 6.82
C PHE A 31 6.59 -6.19 6.56
N LEU A 32 7.70 -6.56 5.93
CA LEU A 32 8.78 -5.61 5.61
C LEU A 32 8.30 -4.48 4.69
N TRP A 33 7.46 -4.80 3.72
CA TRP A 33 6.90 -3.82 2.81
C TRP A 33 5.95 -2.86 3.53
N GLY A 34 5.04 -3.36 4.37
CA GLY A 34 4.17 -2.52 5.19
C GLY A 34 4.97 -1.62 6.14
N PHE A 35 6.00 -2.17 6.78
CA PHE A 35 6.93 -1.44 7.63
C PHE A 35 7.62 -0.30 6.86
N ALA A 36 8.18 -0.58 5.68
CA ALA A 36 8.91 0.39 4.88
C ALA A 36 8.00 1.51 4.33
N ARG A 37 6.73 1.24 4.04
CA ARG A 37 5.77 2.27 3.62
C ARG A 37 5.37 3.18 4.78
N ALA A 38 5.00 2.59 5.91
CA ALA A 38 4.48 3.35 7.04
C ALA A 38 5.55 4.19 7.77
N ILE A 39 6.82 3.81 7.67
CA ILE A 39 7.91 4.64 8.21
C ILE A 39 7.96 6.02 7.53
N LEU A 40 7.58 6.12 6.25
CA LEU A 40 7.58 7.38 5.50
C LEU A 40 6.66 8.43 6.14
N ASP A 41 5.55 8.00 6.73
CA ASP A 41 4.55 8.89 7.33
C ASP A 41 5.10 9.57 8.58
N VAL A 42 5.83 8.81 9.41
CA VAL A 42 6.53 9.33 10.60
C VAL A 42 7.75 10.17 10.20
N LEU A 43 8.46 9.72 9.16
CA LEU A 43 9.68 10.36 8.67
C LEU A 43 9.42 11.78 8.15
N ASN A 44 8.27 12.00 7.51
CA ASN A 44 7.86 13.33 7.06
C ASN A 44 7.91 14.37 8.18
N LYS A 45 7.24 14.08 9.28
CA LYS A 45 7.19 14.99 10.42
C LYS A 45 8.55 15.15 11.07
N HIS A 46 9.31 14.04 11.18
CA HIS A 46 10.66 14.10 11.73
C HIS A 46 11.58 15.04 10.94
N PHE A 47 11.63 14.94 9.60
CA PHE A 47 12.45 15.82 8.78
C PHE A 47 11.98 17.27 8.79
N GLN A 48 10.67 17.53 8.91
CA GLN A 48 10.18 18.89 9.10
C GLN A 48 10.76 19.52 10.36
N ASN A 49 10.76 18.78 11.46
CA ASN A 49 11.28 19.26 12.75
C ASN A 49 12.82 19.38 12.72
N ALA A 50 13.52 18.34 12.26
CA ALA A 50 15.00 18.27 12.30
C ALA A 50 15.68 19.22 11.32
N LEU A 51 15.09 19.48 10.17
CA LEU A 51 15.67 20.31 9.10
C LEU A 51 14.96 21.65 8.91
N HIS A 52 13.92 21.93 9.72
CA HIS A 52 13.09 23.14 9.61
C HIS A 52 12.57 23.38 8.18
N ILE A 53 12.18 22.29 7.49
CA ILE A 53 11.63 22.35 6.12
C ILE A 53 10.11 22.39 6.14
N SER A 54 9.51 22.94 5.07
CA SER A 54 8.07 23.01 4.91
C SER A 54 7.43 21.63 4.65
N ILE A 55 6.10 21.54 4.79
CA ILE A 55 5.34 20.33 4.51
C ILE A 55 5.48 19.98 3.01
N THR A 56 5.49 20.97 2.13
CA THR A 56 5.75 20.78 0.70
C THR A 56 7.13 20.15 0.46
N HIS A 57 8.17 20.64 1.11
CA HIS A 57 9.52 20.04 0.94
C HIS A 57 9.56 18.61 1.48
N SER A 58 8.98 18.35 2.64
CA SER A 58 8.97 17.00 3.21
C SER A 58 8.15 16.00 2.39
N SER A 59 7.13 16.46 1.63
CA SER A 59 6.35 15.61 0.74
C SER A 59 7.17 14.98 -0.39
N LEU A 60 8.35 15.52 -0.69
CA LEU A 60 9.30 14.91 -1.64
C LEU A 60 9.74 13.51 -1.19
N ILE A 61 9.62 13.17 0.08
CA ILE A 61 9.82 11.80 0.62
C ILE A 61 8.90 10.81 -0.10
N GLN A 62 7.59 11.10 -0.11
CA GLN A 62 6.61 10.27 -0.82
C GLN A 62 6.81 10.34 -2.32
N VAL A 63 6.92 11.54 -2.87
CA VAL A 63 7.12 11.73 -4.32
C VAL A 63 8.29 10.90 -4.83
N THR A 64 9.44 10.97 -4.17
CA THR A 64 10.65 10.27 -4.61
C THR A 64 10.51 8.75 -4.48
N THR A 65 9.94 8.27 -3.39
CA THR A 65 9.72 6.84 -3.16
C THR A 65 8.73 6.26 -4.17
N TYR A 66 7.58 6.91 -4.36
CA TYR A 66 6.56 6.43 -5.31
C TYR A 66 6.93 6.66 -6.78
N LEU A 67 7.79 7.62 -7.07
CA LEU A 67 8.41 7.75 -8.40
C LEU A 67 9.30 6.53 -8.70
N GLY A 68 10.07 6.06 -7.72
CA GLY A 68 10.83 4.80 -7.82
C GLY A 68 9.92 3.61 -8.13
N TYR A 69 8.78 3.51 -7.43
CA TYR A 69 7.74 2.51 -7.71
C TYR A 69 7.26 2.58 -9.16
N PHE A 70 6.85 3.75 -9.59
CA PHE A 70 6.28 3.96 -10.93
C PHE A 70 7.27 3.61 -12.05
N LEU A 71 8.48 4.13 -11.96
CA LEU A 71 9.52 3.93 -12.98
C LEU A 71 9.97 2.47 -13.07
N MET A 72 10.04 1.78 -11.93
CA MET A 72 10.54 0.41 -11.88
C MET A 72 9.46 -0.67 -11.98
N ALA A 73 8.16 -0.34 -11.98
CA ALA A 73 7.08 -1.31 -12.05
C ALA A 73 7.15 -2.20 -13.32
N ILE A 74 7.32 -1.57 -14.49
CA ILE A 74 7.46 -2.30 -15.77
C ILE A 74 8.79 -3.06 -15.85
N PRO A 75 9.96 -2.45 -15.56
CA PRO A 75 11.23 -3.17 -15.49
C PRO A 75 11.21 -4.37 -14.55
N ALA A 76 10.61 -4.23 -13.36
CA ALA A 76 10.47 -5.32 -12.39
C ALA A 76 9.69 -6.50 -12.96
N GLY A 77 8.53 -6.24 -13.57
CA GLY A 77 7.73 -7.26 -14.24
C GLY A 77 8.49 -7.99 -15.35
N ILE A 78 9.24 -7.24 -16.19
CA ILE A 78 10.07 -7.82 -17.26
C ILE A 78 11.19 -8.68 -16.68
N PHE A 79 11.86 -8.18 -15.62
CA PHE A 79 12.95 -8.90 -14.96
C PHE A 79 12.45 -10.21 -14.33
N ILE A 80 11.33 -10.17 -13.60
CA ILE A 80 10.73 -11.35 -12.94
C ILE A 80 10.30 -12.38 -13.98
N ASN A 81 9.68 -11.95 -15.08
CA ASN A 81 9.28 -12.83 -16.17
C ASN A 81 10.49 -13.48 -16.88
N ARG A 82 11.65 -12.83 -16.90
CA ARG A 82 12.86 -13.36 -17.57
C ARG A 82 13.71 -14.24 -16.65
N TYR A 83 13.84 -13.86 -15.38
CA TYR A 83 14.79 -14.46 -14.44
C TYR A 83 14.13 -15.24 -13.30
N GLY A 84 12.78 -15.22 -13.21
CA GLY A 84 12.00 -15.90 -12.17
C GLY A 84 11.76 -15.09 -10.92
N TYR A 85 10.80 -15.54 -10.12
CA TYR A 85 10.36 -14.84 -8.90
C TYR A 85 11.47 -14.71 -7.86
N ARG A 86 12.22 -15.81 -7.60
CA ARG A 86 13.31 -15.80 -6.62
C ARG A 86 14.34 -14.71 -6.89
N ARG A 87 14.82 -14.61 -8.15
CA ARG A 87 15.81 -13.59 -8.51
C ARG A 87 15.22 -12.19 -8.43
N GLY A 88 13.94 -12.03 -8.77
CA GLY A 88 13.22 -10.77 -8.61
C GLY A 88 13.15 -10.32 -7.16
N VAL A 89 12.80 -11.21 -6.23
CA VAL A 89 12.77 -10.95 -4.79
C VAL A 89 14.16 -10.59 -4.27
N VAL A 90 15.18 -11.39 -4.58
CA VAL A 90 16.56 -11.13 -4.12
C VAL A 90 17.06 -9.78 -4.64
N PHE A 91 16.82 -9.45 -5.90
CA PHE A 91 17.21 -8.17 -6.48
C PHE A 91 16.48 -6.99 -5.80
N GLY A 92 15.16 -7.14 -5.54
CA GLY A 92 14.39 -6.14 -4.80
C GLY A 92 14.91 -5.92 -3.37
N LEU A 93 15.21 -7.00 -2.64
CA LEU A 93 15.79 -6.94 -1.30
C LEU A 93 17.20 -6.30 -1.31
N LEU A 94 18.02 -6.57 -2.32
CA LEU A 94 19.35 -5.93 -2.46
C LEU A 94 19.21 -4.43 -2.68
N LEU A 95 18.31 -3.98 -3.55
CA LEU A 95 18.05 -2.56 -3.76
C LEU A 95 17.51 -1.90 -2.47
N PHE A 96 16.56 -2.54 -1.80
CA PHE A 96 16.01 -2.03 -0.54
C PHE A 96 17.10 -1.93 0.53
N GLY A 97 17.85 -3.00 0.77
CA GLY A 97 18.93 -3.02 1.75
C GLY A 97 20.05 -2.03 1.44
N LEU A 98 20.43 -1.89 0.18
CA LEU A 98 21.40 -0.89 -0.28
C LEU A 98 20.89 0.53 0.00
N GLY A 99 19.66 0.85 -0.40
CA GLY A 99 19.06 2.16 -0.14
C GLY A 99 19.01 2.48 1.36
N ALA A 100 18.67 1.49 2.21
CA ALA A 100 18.64 1.67 3.65
C ALA A 100 20.04 1.86 4.27
N ILE A 101 21.06 1.13 3.84
CA ILE A 101 22.45 1.31 4.31
C ILE A 101 23.03 2.65 3.87
N LEU A 102 22.66 3.14 2.68
CA LEU A 102 23.11 4.44 2.16
C LEU A 102 22.62 5.63 3.01
N PHE A 103 21.64 5.44 3.91
CA PHE A 103 21.32 6.46 4.92
C PHE A 103 22.50 6.81 5.83
N ILE A 104 23.43 5.86 6.07
CA ILE A 104 24.60 6.08 6.93
C ILE A 104 25.51 7.16 6.32
N PRO A 105 26.07 6.98 5.10
CA PRO A 105 26.85 8.04 4.47
C PRO A 105 26.01 9.26 4.06
N GLY A 106 24.70 9.07 3.76
CA GLY A 106 23.80 10.18 3.44
C GLY A 106 23.65 11.19 4.58
N ALA A 107 23.63 10.71 5.82
CA ALA A 107 23.58 11.56 7.00
C ALA A 107 24.85 12.41 7.17
N SER A 108 26.03 11.85 6.86
CA SER A 108 27.29 12.59 6.93
C SER A 108 27.38 13.73 5.92
N MET A 109 26.60 13.66 4.83
CA MET A 109 26.51 14.72 3.83
C MET A 109 25.63 15.90 4.27
N GLY A 110 24.84 15.76 5.33
CA GLY A 110 23.95 16.81 5.84
C GLY A 110 22.91 17.30 4.81
N SER A 111 22.57 16.47 3.81
CA SER A 111 21.74 16.87 2.70
C SER A 111 20.43 16.08 2.67
N PHE A 112 19.30 16.79 2.70
CA PHE A 112 17.97 16.19 2.53
C PHE A 112 17.85 15.43 1.19
N TYR A 113 18.46 15.94 0.12
CA TYR A 113 18.43 15.29 -1.19
C TYR A 113 19.19 13.95 -1.22
N ALA A 114 20.22 13.79 -0.38
CA ALA A 114 20.89 12.49 -0.22
C ALA A 114 19.92 11.44 0.36
N PHE A 115 19.11 11.81 1.34
CA PHE A 115 18.07 10.93 1.87
C PHE A 115 17.00 10.62 0.82
N LEU A 116 16.58 11.58 0.01
CA LEU A 116 15.63 11.33 -1.07
C LEU A 116 16.16 10.30 -2.08
N LEU A 117 17.44 10.37 -2.43
CA LEU A 117 18.07 9.37 -3.31
C LEU A 117 18.04 7.97 -2.68
N CYS A 118 18.33 7.86 -1.38
CA CYS A 118 18.22 6.59 -0.64
C CYS A 118 16.78 6.03 -0.70
N LEU A 119 15.79 6.88 -0.47
CA LEU A 119 14.37 6.52 -0.53
C LEU A 119 13.92 6.12 -1.94
N PHE A 120 14.43 6.77 -2.96
CA PHE A 120 14.19 6.37 -4.35
C PHE A 120 14.69 4.94 -4.62
N ILE A 121 15.91 4.61 -4.17
CA ILE A 121 16.49 3.27 -4.32
C ILE A 121 15.65 2.24 -3.54
N ILE A 122 15.20 2.59 -2.32
CA ILE A 122 14.29 1.76 -1.54
C ILE A 122 12.99 1.53 -2.32
N GLY A 123 12.36 2.59 -2.85
CA GLY A 123 11.14 2.51 -3.65
C GLY A 123 11.30 1.58 -4.86
N CYS A 124 12.42 1.67 -5.56
CA CYS A 124 12.77 0.75 -6.64
C CYS A 124 12.83 -0.71 -6.15
N GLY A 125 13.39 -0.97 -4.97
CA GLY A 125 13.45 -2.30 -4.38
C GLY A 125 12.07 -2.83 -3.99
N LEU A 126 11.26 -2.00 -3.34
CA LEU A 126 9.94 -2.38 -2.85
C LEU A 126 8.99 -2.81 -3.97
N VAL A 127 9.02 -2.14 -5.15
CA VAL A 127 8.17 -2.53 -6.28
C VAL A 127 8.55 -3.90 -6.85
N PHE A 128 9.83 -4.29 -6.81
CA PHE A 128 10.25 -5.65 -7.17
C PHE A 128 9.65 -6.68 -6.23
N LEU A 129 9.65 -6.39 -4.91
CA LEU A 129 9.08 -7.28 -3.90
C LEU A 129 7.57 -7.43 -4.10
N GLU A 130 6.86 -6.33 -4.30
CA GLU A 130 5.41 -6.34 -4.50
C GLU A 130 5.01 -7.06 -5.79
N THR A 131 5.69 -6.77 -6.89
CA THR A 131 5.44 -7.41 -8.20
C THR A 131 5.70 -8.91 -8.16
N ALA A 132 6.65 -9.38 -7.33
CA ALA A 132 6.94 -10.78 -7.17
C ALA A 132 6.00 -11.46 -6.15
N ALA A 133 5.81 -10.87 -4.97
CA ALA A 133 5.16 -11.53 -3.83
C ALA A 133 3.65 -11.73 -4.03
N ASN A 134 2.93 -10.74 -4.57
CA ASN A 134 1.48 -10.83 -4.76
C ASN A 134 1.05 -12.03 -5.63
N PRO A 135 1.53 -12.18 -6.88
CA PRO A 135 1.17 -13.35 -7.68
C PRO A 135 1.76 -14.65 -7.12
N TYR A 136 2.95 -14.61 -6.53
CA TYR A 136 3.59 -15.81 -6.00
C TYR A 136 2.77 -16.45 -4.87
N VAL A 137 2.26 -15.64 -3.92
CA VAL A 137 1.39 -16.13 -2.83
C VAL A 137 0.13 -16.80 -3.36
N THR A 138 -0.48 -16.27 -4.41
CA THR A 138 -1.70 -16.84 -4.98
C THR A 138 -1.48 -18.20 -5.64
N GLU A 139 -0.27 -18.48 -6.11
CA GLU A 139 0.10 -19.72 -6.79
C GLU A 139 0.67 -20.82 -5.85
N LEU A 140 0.92 -20.50 -4.57
CA LEU A 140 1.49 -21.44 -3.59
C LEU A 140 0.44 -22.39 -2.99
N GLY A 141 -0.35 -23.08 -3.80
CA GLY A 141 -1.34 -24.07 -3.37
C GLY A 141 -2.61 -24.07 -4.19
N ALA A 142 -3.71 -24.59 -3.64
CA ALA A 142 -4.99 -24.72 -4.35
C ALA A 142 -5.55 -23.35 -4.74
N ARG A 143 -6.17 -23.27 -5.94
CA ARG A 143 -6.77 -22.02 -6.47
C ARG A 143 -7.91 -21.51 -5.59
N GLU A 144 -8.65 -22.40 -4.97
CA GLU A 144 -9.78 -22.10 -4.08
C GLU A 144 -9.36 -21.30 -2.84
N THR A 145 -8.14 -21.49 -2.36
CA THR A 145 -7.58 -20.80 -1.19
C THR A 145 -6.66 -19.63 -1.53
N ALA A 146 -6.47 -19.31 -2.82
CA ALA A 146 -5.56 -18.26 -3.27
C ALA A 146 -5.87 -16.88 -2.64
N THR A 147 -7.14 -16.49 -2.62
CA THR A 147 -7.59 -15.23 -2.01
C THR A 147 -7.34 -15.20 -0.50
N SER A 148 -7.57 -16.32 0.19
CA SER A 148 -7.31 -16.41 1.64
C SER A 148 -5.83 -16.28 1.96
N ARG A 149 -4.94 -16.89 1.15
CA ARG A 149 -3.48 -16.74 1.30
C ARG A 149 -3.02 -15.32 1.09
N LEU A 150 -3.53 -14.66 0.05
CA LEU A 150 -3.19 -13.26 -0.22
C LEU A 150 -3.69 -12.34 0.92
N ASN A 151 -4.93 -12.53 1.38
CA ASN A 151 -5.49 -11.75 2.50
C ASN A 151 -4.69 -11.94 3.79
N LEU A 152 -4.27 -13.19 4.09
CA LEU A 152 -3.41 -13.46 5.23
C LEU A 152 -2.07 -12.74 5.11
N SER A 153 -1.43 -12.80 3.94
CA SER A 153 -0.16 -12.09 3.71
C SER A 153 -0.33 -10.57 3.79
N GLN A 154 -1.42 -10.02 3.28
CA GLN A 154 -1.75 -8.59 3.41
C GLN A 154 -2.01 -8.17 4.87
N SER A 155 -2.47 -9.09 5.72
CA SER A 155 -2.59 -8.81 7.16
C SER A 155 -1.22 -8.60 7.81
N PHE A 156 -0.20 -9.34 7.38
CA PHE A 156 1.18 -9.11 7.83
C PHE A 156 1.73 -7.76 7.34
N ASN A 157 1.31 -7.29 6.16
CA ASN A 157 1.60 -5.93 5.73
C ASN A 157 1.02 -4.89 6.71
N GLY A 158 -0.25 -5.03 7.09
CA GLY A 158 -0.88 -4.18 8.11
C GLY A 158 -0.16 -4.22 9.47
N LEU A 159 0.26 -5.42 9.91
CA LEU A 159 1.08 -5.56 11.14
C LEU A 159 2.41 -4.82 11.01
N GLY A 160 3.07 -4.90 9.86
CA GLY A 160 4.29 -4.17 9.57
C GLY A 160 4.11 -2.66 9.69
N SER A 161 3.01 -2.15 9.16
CA SER A 161 2.66 -0.72 9.23
C SER A 161 2.43 -0.26 10.67
N ILE A 162 1.65 -1.00 11.45
CA ILE A 162 1.40 -0.73 12.88
C ILE A 162 2.72 -0.74 13.66
N PHE A 163 3.56 -1.75 13.41
CA PHE A 163 4.85 -1.86 14.10
C PHE A 163 5.80 -0.71 13.73
N ALA A 164 5.82 -0.28 12.47
CA ALA A 164 6.63 0.86 12.02
C ALA A 164 6.22 2.16 12.71
N THR A 165 4.94 2.53 12.66
CA THR A 165 4.47 3.79 13.25
C THR A 165 4.63 3.81 14.76
N PHE A 166 4.40 2.67 15.43
CA PHE A 166 4.63 2.53 16.86
C PHE A 166 6.11 2.64 17.23
N CYS A 167 6.95 1.73 16.72
CA CYS A 167 8.35 1.65 17.14
C CYS A 167 9.16 2.87 16.67
N ILE A 168 9.03 3.24 15.39
CA ILE A 168 9.80 4.33 14.82
C ILE A 168 9.29 5.68 15.31
N GLY A 169 7.97 5.85 15.45
CA GLY A 169 7.39 7.06 16.01
C GLY A 169 7.85 7.30 17.46
N GLN A 170 7.84 6.24 18.29
CA GLN A 170 8.35 6.35 19.66
C GLN A 170 9.87 6.60 19.71
N PHE A 171 10.62 6.03 18.78
CA PHE A 171 12.07 6.23 18.71
C PHE A 171 12.42 7.66 18.27
N LEU A 172 11.82 8.16 17.19
CA LEU A 172 12.15 9.46 16.60
C LEU A 172 11.63 10.65 17.45
N PHE A 173 10.49 10.48 18.13
CA PHE A 173 9.89 11.57 18.93
C PHE A 173 10.11 11.44 20.46
N ASN A 174 10.96 10.51 20.92
CA ASN A 174 11.24 10.31 22.36
C ASN A 174 12.51 11.04 22.84
N GLY A 175 13.29 11.62 21.94
CA GLY A 175 14.58 12.22 22.26
C GLY A 175 14.50 13.68 22.70
N THR A 176 15.38 14.05 23.64
CA THR A 176 15.70 15.44 23.97
C THR A 176 16.53 16.12 22.89
N ASP A 177 17.03 15.36 21.92
CA ASP A 177 17.78 15.84 20.76
C ASP A 177 16.81 16.12 19.61
N GLU A 178 16.77 17.37 19.17
CA GLU A 178 15.92 17.89 18.07
C GLU A 178 16.18 17.24 16.70
N GLY A 179 16.95 16.18 16.64
CA GLY A 179 17.29 15.45 15.42
C GLY A 179 17.47 13.96 15.66
N GLY A 180 16.48 13.25 16.22
CA GLY A 180 16.53 11.80 16.39
C GLY A 180 17.20 11.12 15.19
N ASN A 181 18.22 10.29 15.45
CA ASN A 181 19.12 9.80 14.43
C ASN A 181 18.43 8.73 13.54
N VAL A 182 17.83 9.14 12.41
CA VAL A 182 17.22 8.23 11.42
C VAL A 182 18.18 7.18 10.88
N VAL A 183 19.49 7.40 11.02
CA VAL A 183 20.55 6.48 10.54
C VAL A 183 20.46 5.14 11.26
N ILE A 184 20.17 5.14 12.58
CA ILE A 184 20.12 3.92 13.37
C ILE A 184 18.97 2.99 12.90
N PRO A 185 17.69 3.43 12.82
CA PRO A 185 16.62 2.59 12.32
C PRO A 185 16.85 2.07 10.89
N TYR A 186 17.31 2.95 9.99
CA TYR A 186 17.57 2.55 8.61
C TYR A 186 18.81 1.65 8.48
N GLY A 187 19.85 1.87 9.27
CA GLY A 187 21.02 1.00 9.34
C GLY A 187 20.64 -0.42 9.79
N ILE A 188 19.87 -0.55 10.88
CA ILE A 188 19.35 -1.83 11.37
C ILE A 188 18.46 -2.49 10.33
N LEU A 189 17.54 -1.73 9.73
CA LEU A 189 16.65 -2.21 8.68
C LEU A 189 17.43 -2.71 7.46
N GLY A 190 18.44 -1.96 7.03
CA GLY A 190 19.28 -2.32 5.90
C GLY A 190 20.01 -3.63 6.12
N VAL A 191 20.66 -3.80 7.30
CA VAL A 191 21.32 -5.06 7.67
C VAL A 191 20.32 -6.23 7.70
N LEU A 192 19.15 -6.03 8.33
CA LEU A 192 18.11 -7.04 8.41
C LEU A 192 17.63 -7.48 7.01
N VAL A 193 17.35 -6.50 6.14
CA VAL A 193 16.89 -6.75 4.76
C VAL A 193 17.96 -7.49 3.95
N LEU A 194 19.24 -7.14 4.08
CA LEU A 194 20.34 -7.85 3.42
C LEU A 194 20.51 -9.27 3.94
N LEU A 195 20.33 -9.51 5.24
CA LEU A 195 20.30 -10.87 5.80
C LEU A 195 19.13 -11.68 5.22
N ILE A 196 17.95 -11.09 5.09
CA ILE A 196 16.80 -11.73 4.45
C ILE A 196 17.10 -12.00 2.96
N ALA A 197 17.74 -11.07 2.25
CA ALA A 197 18.18 -11.29 0.87
C ALA A 197 19.12 -12.50 0.76
N PHE A 198 20.06 -12.63 1.70
CA PHE A 198 20.95 -13.77 1.77
C PHE A 198 20.17 -15.09 2.00
N VAL A 199 19.22 -15.13 2.93
CA VAL A 199 18.35 -16.30 3.15
C VAL A 199 17.60 -16.67 1.87
N PHE A 200 16.93 -15.69 1.22
CA PHE A 200 16.21 -15.92 -0.04
C PHE A 200 17.13 -16.40 -1.16
N SER A 201 18.39 -15.96 -1.17
CA SER A 201 19.37 -16.45 -2.16
C SER A 201 19.76 -17.92 -1.97
N ARG A 202 19.53 -18.50 -0.77
CA ARG A 202 19.87 -19.89 -0.44
C ARG A 202 18.67 -20.84 -0.48
N VAL A 203 17.45 -20.31 -0.31
CA VAL A 203 16.23 -21.13 -0.32
C VAL A 203 15.77 -21.37 -1.77
N GLU A 204 15.44 -22.60 -2.09
CA GLU A 204 14.81 -22.94 -3.37
C GLU A 204 13.32 -22.60 -3.29
N LEU A 205 12.94 -21.54 -3.97
CA LEU A 205 11.53 -21.21 -4.19
C LEU A 205 11.03 -21.96 -5.41
N PRO A 206 9.91 -22.69 -5.34
CA PRO A 206 9.31 -23.34 -6.51
C PRO A 206 9.09 -22.31 -7.63
N GLU A 207 9.69 -22.56 -8.79
CA GLU A 207 9.50 -21.70 -9.97
C GLU A 207 8.10 -21.93 -10.53
N ILE A 208 7.30 -20.88 -10.53
CA ILE A 208 5.97 -20.91 -11.15
C ILE A 208 6.16 -20.61 -12.64
N GLN A 209 6.14 -21.65 -13.46
CA GLN A 209 6.23 -21.51 -14.91
C GLN A 209 4.93 -20.90 -15.45
N HIS A 210 4.92 -19.60 -15.64
CA HIS A 210 3.92 -19.00 -16.51
C HIS A 210 4.30 -19.35 -17.96
N ALA A 211 3.55 -20.25 -18.56
CA ALA A 211 3.69 -20.55 -19.98
C ALA A 211 3.64 -19.23 -20.77
N ARG A 212 4.77 -18.85 -21.38
CA ARG A 212 4.84 -17.72 -22.31
C ARG A 212 3.87 -17.98 -23.45
N THR A 213 2.69 -17.40 -23.40
CA THR A 213 1.81 -17.34 -24.56
C THR A 213 2.36 -16.27 -25.50
N ARG A 214 2.30 -16.56 -26.83
CA ARG A 214 2.70 -15.62 -27.90
C ARG A 214 2.02 -14.25 -27.83
N GLU A 215 1.01 -14.08 -26.97
CA GLU A 215 0.25 -12.86 -26.70
C GLU A 215 1.04 -11.77 -25.97
N ASP A 216 2.15 -12.09 -25.29
CA ASP A 216 2.97 -11.10 -24.58
C ASP A 216 3.69 -10.11 -25.54
N ARG A 217 3.72 -10.38 -26.85
CA ARG A 217 4.31 -9.49 -27.86
C ARG A 217 3.39 -8.36 -28.33
N ALA A 218 2.09 -8.41 -27.98
CA ALA A 218 1.08 -7.44 -28.45
C ALA A 218 0.70 -6.37 -27.42
N LYS A 219 1.57 -6.06 -26.45
CA LYS A 219 1.26 -5.17 -25.30
C LYS A 219 0.71 -3.79 -25.71
N GLY A 220 1.26 -3.14 -26.72
CA GLY A 220 0.80 -1.81 -27.15
C GLY A 220 -0.64 -1.82 -27.72
N SER A 221 -0.99 -2.80 -28.52
CA SER A 221 -2.33 -2.97 -29.09
C SER A 221 -3.39 -3.28 -28.00
N ASN A 222 -2.99 -4.00 -26.94
CA ASN A 222 -3.90 -4.37 -25.85
C ASN A 222 -4.24 -3.19 -24.93
N ILE A 223 -3.30 -2.30 -24.66
CA ILE A 223 -3.54 -1.08 -23.85
C ILE A 223 -4.51 -0.16 -24.59
N SER A 224 -4.28 0.12 -25.86
CA SER A 224 -5.18 0.96 -26.67
C SER A 224 -6.60 0.41 -26.71
N LYS A 225 -6.77 -0.90 -26.92
CA LYS A 225 -8.07 -1.58 -26.89
C LYS A 225 -8.74 -1.48 -25.52
N LEU A 226 -7.96 -1.59 -24.45
CA LEU A 226 -8.47 -1.48 -23.07
C LEU A 226 -9.08 -0.10 -22.81
N PHE A 227 -8.37 0.95 -23.17
CA PHE A 227 -8.86 2.34 -23.01
C PHE A 227 -10.02 2.67 -23.93
N ALA A 228 -10.04 2.17 -25.17
CA ALA A 228 -11.10 2.46 -26.14
C ALA A 228 -12.41 1.73 -25.82
N ASN A 229 -12.34 0.44 -25.44
CA ASN A 229 -13.50 -0.44 -25.38
C ASN A 229 -14.03 -0.70 -23.97
N HIS A 230 -13.24 -0.47 -22.91
CA HIS A 230 -13.59 -0.81 -21.52
C HIS A 230 -13.67 0.44 -20.63
N LYS A 231 -14.68 1.29 -20.86
CA LYS A 231 -14.87 2.56 -20.14
C LYS A 231 -14.98 2.37 -18.61
N MET A 232 -15.56 1.26 -18.15
CA MET A 232 -15.67 0.98 -16.72
C MET A 232 -14.32 0.62 -16.10
N PHE A 233 -13.45 -0.08 -16.82
CA PHE A 233 -12.06 -0.28 -16.40
C PHE A 233 -11.32 1.05 -16.26
N VAL A 234 -11.43 1.94 -17.26
CA VAL A 234 -10.78 3.26 -17.22
C VAL A 234 -11.27 4.05 -16.01
N PHE A 235 -12.58 4.05 -15.75
CA PHE A 235 -13.13 4.72 -14.56
C PHE A 235 -12.63 4.06 -13.26
N GLY A 236 -12.56 2.72 -13.19
CA GLY A 236 -11.99 2.00 -12.06
C GLY A 236 -10.50 2.31 -11.82
N LEU A 237 -9.70 2.47 -12.90
CA LEU A 237 -8.31 2.88 -12.82
C LEU A 237 -8.16 4.29 -12.20
N PHE A 238 -8.99 5.25 -12.65
CA PHE A 238 -9.00 6.60 -12.08
C PHE A 238 -9.54 6.61 -10.64
N ALA A 239 -10.53 5.79 -10.33
CA ALA A 239 -11.05 5.66 -8.97
C ALA A 239 -10.01 5.08 -8.03
N LEU A 240 -9.25 4.05 -8.47
CA LEU A 240 -8.19 3.46 -7.69
C LEU A 240 -7.02 4.43 -7.48
N LEU A 241 -6.62 5.17 -8.52
CA LEU A 241 -5.62 6.23 -8.40
C LEU A 241 -6.07 7.32 -7.40
N SER A 242 -7.34 7.75 -7.48
CA SER A 242 -7.91 8.76 -6.57
C SER A 242 -7.98 8.25 -5.13
N TYR A 243 -8.25 6.96 -4.94
CA TYR A 243 -8.19 6.30 -3.64
C TYR A 243 -6.76 6.32 -3.07
N GLU A 244 -5.75 5.94 -3.86
CA GLU A 244 -4.34 5.96 -3.43
C GLU A 244 -3.85 7.38 -3.10
N VAL A 245 -4.29 8.38 -3.88
CA VAL A 245 -4.06 9.79 -3.55
C VAL A 245 -4.64 10.12 -2.18
N ALA A 246 -5.86 9.71 -1.89
CA ALA A 246 -6.55 10.02 -0.65
C ALA A 246 -5.90 9.28 0.55
N GLU A 247 -5.76 7.96 0.46
CA GLU A 247 -5.27 7.10 1.55
C GLU A 247 -3.85 7.47 1.96
N ILE A 248 -2.91 7.53 1.00
CA ILE A 248 -1.51 7.81 1.31
C ILE A 248 -1.34 9.25 1.82
N SER A 249 -2.06 10.20 1.25
CA SER A 249 -1.98 11.61 1.68
C SER A 249 -2.55 11.81 3.09
N ILE A 250 -3.62 11.12 3.48
CA ILE A 250 -4.17 11.15 4.84
C ILE A 250 -3.12 10.61 5.82
N ASN A 251 -2.54 9.44 5.53
CA ASN A 251 -1.52 8.84 6.39
C ASN A 251 -0.33 9.77 6.61
N SER A 252 0.19 10.34 5.54
CA SER A 252 1.37 11.22 5.57
C SER A 252 1.09 12.59 6.22
N TYR A 253 -0.16 13.07 6.16
CA TYR A 253 -0.55 14.35 6.74
C TYR A 253 -1.09 14.23 8.18
N PHE A 254 -1.41 13.04 8.64
CA PHE A 254 -2.09 12.79 9.92
C PHE A 254 -1.40 13.46 11.10
N ILE A 255 -0.10 13.22 11.29
CA ILE A 255 0.68 13.81 12.39
C ILE A 255 0.68 15.33 12.27
N ASN A 256 0.94 15.88 11.08
CA ASN A 256 0.92 17.33 10.82
C ASN A 256 -0.43 17.97 11.16
N PHE A 257 -1.53 17.28 10.84
CA PHE A 257 -2.87 17.78 11.15
C PHE A 257 -3.11 17.89 12.65
N VAL A 258 -2.93 16.79 13.39
CA VAL A 258 -3.28 16.76 14.81
C VAL A 258 -2.35 17.61 15.68
N THR A 259 -1.07 17.74 15.28
CA THR A 259 -0.11 18.62 15.97
C THR A 259 -0.29 20.09 15.58
N GLY A 260 -0.61 20.35 14.31
CA GLY A 260 -0.93 21.70 13.83
C GLY A 260 -2.21 22.27 14.44
N MET A 261 -3.17 21.41 14.79
CA MET A 261 -4.36 21.76 15.58
C MET A 261 -4.05 21.93 17.09
N GLN A 262 -2.83 21.67 17.52
CA GLN A 262 -2.39 21.72 18.93
C GLN A 262 -3.18 20.78 19.87
N TRP A 263 -3.70 19.66 19.33
CA TRP A 263 -4.44 18.70 20.15
C TRP A 263 -3.50 17.78 20.91
N MET A 264 -2.34 17.49 20.38
CA MET A 264 -1.33 16.61 20.96
C MET A 264 0.06 16.86 20.38
N ASP A 265 1.08 16.35 21.07
CA ASP A 265 2.47 16.35 20.60
C ASP A 265 2.72 15.28 19.53
N ASP A 266 3.86 15.35 18.83
CA ASP A 266 4.21 14.47 17.72
C ASP A 266 4.26 12.98 18.14
N ARG A 267 4.73 12.72 19.38
CA ARG A 267 4.77 11.36 19.92
C ARG A 267 3.39 10.76 20.11
N THR A 268 2.49 11.50 20.74
CA THR A 268 1.09 11.09 20.94
C THR A 268 0.38 10.97 19.58
N ALA A 269 0.63 11.87 18.64
CA ALA A 269 0.08 11.86 17.30
C ALA A 269 0.48 10.58 16.55
N SER A 270 1.74 10.12 16.68
CA SER A 270 2.18 8.86 16.06
C SER A 270 1.51 7.63 16.69
N LEU A 271 1.19 7.66 17.99
CA LEU A 271 0.41 6.60 18.65
C LEU A 271 -1.04 6.57 18.14
N VAL A 272 -1.66 7.74 17.97
CA VAL A 272 -3.03 7.82 17.42
C VAL A 272 -3.06 7.37 15.96
N LEU A 273 -2.04 7.69 15.15
CA LEU A 273 -1.89 7.14 13.81
C LEU A 273 -1.74 5.61 13.83
N THR A 274 -0.95 5.08 14.78
CA THR A 274 -0.82 3.62 14.98
C THR A 274 -2.17 2.98 15.29
N LEU A 275 -2.97 3.61 16.14
CA LEU A 275 -4.34 3.17 16.45
C LEU A 275 -5.24 3.23 15.21
N ALA A 276 -5.15 4.30 14.41
CA ALA A 276 -5.91 4.44 13.17
C ALA A 276 -5.56 3.33 12.16
N LEU A 277 -4.27 2.99 12.01
CA LEU A 277 -3.83 1.86 11.18
C LEU A 277 -4.29 0.50 11.74
N ALA A 278 -4.42 0.37 13.07
CA ALA A 278 -5.04 -0.81 13.66
C ALA A 278 -6.54 -0.90 13.31
N PHE A 279 -7.27 0.21 13.32
CA PHE A 279 -8.66 0.27 12.83
C PHE A 279 -8.75 -0.08 11.33
N PHE A 280 -7.81 0.39 10.53
CA PHE A 280 -7.72 0.00 9.11
C PHE A 280 -7.58 -1.52 8.96
N MET A 281 -6.69 -2.14 9.73
CA MET A 281 -6.52 -3.59 9.71
C MET A 281 -7.79 -4.32 10.16
N VAL A 282 -8.43 -3.88 11.25
CA VAL A 282 -9.72 -4.42 11.73
C VAL A 282 -10.81 -4.25 10.68
N GLY A 283 -10.90 -3.07 10.05
CA GLY A 283 -11.83 -2.77 8.96
C GLY A 283 -11.67 -3.73 7.78
N ARG A 284 -10.45 -4.11 7.44
CA ARG A 284 -10.15 -5.08 6.38
C ARG A 284 -10.69 -6.48 6.69
N PHE A 285 -10.53 -6.95 7.93
CA PHE A 285 -11.10 -8.23 8.36
C PHE A 285 -12.63 -8.19 8.42
N LEU A 286 -13.19 -7.17 9.08
CA LEU A 286 -14.64 -6.99 9.20
C LEU A 286 -15.29 -6.84 7.82
N GLY A 287 -14.72 -6.02 6.94
CA GLY A 287 -15.22 -5.82 5.59
C GLY A 287 -15.19 -7.11 4.77
N SER A 288 -14.11 -7.88 4.85
CA SER A 288 -14.01 -9.19 4.20
C SER A 288 -15.06 -10.18 4.73
N TRP A 289 -15.33 -10.16 6.03
CA TRP A 289 -16.37 -11.00 6.63
C TRP A 289 -17.78 -10.56 6.21
N ILE A 290 -18.06 -9.27 6.21
CA ILE A 290 -19.35 -8.70 5.81
C ILE A 290 -19.63 -8.98 4.31
N MET A 291 -18.62 -8.91 3.46
CA MET A 291 -18.76 -9.19 2.02
C MET A 291 -19.12 -10.66 1.69
N ARG A 292 -19.10 -11.57 2.66
CA ARG A 292 -19.70 -12.91 2.49
C ARG A 292 -21.24 -12.87 2.45
N HIS A 293 -21.85 -11.80 2.99
CA HIS A 293 -23.31 -11.64 3.09
C HIS A 293 -23.83 -10.50 2.22
N ILE A 294 -22.99 -9.53 1.88
CA ILE A 294 -23.35 -8.33 1.10
C ILE A 294 -22.51 -8.28 -0.18
N LYS A 295 -23.13 -7.88 -1.32
CA LYS A 295 -22.42 -7.71 -2.59
C LYS A 295 -21.29 -6.68 -2.44
N ALA A 296 -20.13 -6.95 -3.05
CA ALA A 296 -18.95 -6.07 -3.01
C ALA A 296 -19.27 -4.63 -3.49
N THR A 297 -20.15 -4.49 -4.49
CA THR A 297 -20.59 -3.18 -5.00
C THR A 297 -21.37 -2.37 -3.96
N THR A 298 -22.22 -3.03 -3.16
CA THR A 298 -22.96 -2.39 -2.06
C THR A 298 -22.02 -1.97 -0.94
N MET A 299 -21.09 -2.86 -0.57
CA MET A 299 -20.11 -2.58 0.48
C MET A 299 -19.19 -1.42 0.09
N LEU A 300 -18.71 -1.39 -1.16
CA LEU A 300 -17.91 -0.27 -1.67
C LEU A 300 -18.69 1.05 -1.60
N LEU A 301 -19.98 1.04 -1.95
CA LEU A 301 -20.82 2.25 -1.89
C LEU A 301 -20.96 2.75 -0.44
N ILE A 302 -21.24 1.87 0.51
CA ILE A 302 -21.35 2.22 1.94
C ILE A 302 -20.03 2.83 2.43
N CYS A 303 -18.90 2.18 2.13
CA CYS A 303 -17.59 2.67 2.53
C CYS A 303 -17.25 4.02 1.89
N ALA A 304 -17.53 4.18 0.60
CA ALA A 304 -17.29 5.46 -0.10
C ALA A 304 -18.12 6.62 0.49
N VAL A 305 -19.40 6.37 0.80
CA VAL A 305 -20.25 7.36 1.52
C VAL A 305 -19.66 7.66 2.89
N GLY A 306 -19.27 6.63 3.65
CA GLY A 306 -18.65 6.78 4.96
C GLY A 306 -17.39 7.65 4.93
N SER A 307 -16.49 7.43 3.95
CA SER A 307 -15.26 8.22 3.81
C SER A 307 -15.55 9.67 3.39
N VAL A 308 -16.46 9.89 2.45
CA VAL A 308 -16.87 11.27 2.06
C VAL A 308 -17.45 12.01 3.26
N CYS A 309 -18.33 11.37 4.05
CA CYS A 309 -18.89 11.96 5.26
C CYS A 309 -17.81 12.23 6.31
N SER A 310 -16.91 11.27 6.55
CA SER A 310 -15.83 11.39 7.55
C SER A 310 -14.89 12.54 7.22
N ILE A 311 -14.39 12.60 5.98
CA ILE A 311 -13.49 13.69 5.57
C ILE A 311 -14.25 15.04 5.44
N GLY A 312 -15.53 15.01 5.07
CA GLY A 312 -16.40 16.18 5.14
C GLY A 312 -16.51 16.76 6.56
N LEU A 313 -16.66 15.90 7.58
CA LEU A 313 -16.65 16.32 8.99
C LEU A 313 -15.29 16.86 9.44
N VAL A 314 -14.17 16.31 8.90
CA VAL A 314 -12.84 16.89 9.15
C VAL A 314 -12.76 18.30 8.59
N LEU A 315 -13.21 18.53 7.36
CA LEU A 315 -13.23 19.86 6.73
C LEU A 315 -14.11 20.88 7.47
N CYS A 316 -15.17 20.42 8.16
CA CYS A 316 -16.01 21.29 9.00
C CYS A 316 -15.29 21.78 10.27
N ASN A 317 -14.12 21.23 10.62
CA ASN A 317 -13.30 21.64 11.77
C ASN A 317 -14.05 21.66 13.11
N LEU A 318 -14.71 20.55 13.44
CA LEU A 318 -15.55 20.42 14.64
C LEU A 318 -14.77 19.92 15.88
N GLY A 319 -13.47 20.23 15.97
CA GLY A 319 -12.63 19.85 17.11
C GLY A 319 -12.47 18.32 17.24
N THR A 320 -12.71 17.78 18.41
CA THR A 320 -12.58 16.34 18.70
C THR A 320 -13.41 15.45 17.76
N LEU A 321 -14.58 15.95 17.31
CA LEU A 321 -15.40 15.20 16.36
C LEU A 321 -14.69 15.00 15.01
N SER A 322 -13.92 15.98 14.56
CA SER A 322 -13.09 15.86 13.33
C SER A 322 -12.00 14.81 13.50
N LEU A 323 -11.36 14.71 14.69
CA LEU A 323 -10.39 13.66 14.98
C LEU A 323 -11.02 12.26 14.95
N VAL A 324 -12.16 12.12 15.63
CA VAL A 324 -12.91 10.85 15.65
C VAL A 324 -13.33 10.45 14.23
N ALA A 325 -13.84 11.41 13.44
CA ALA A 325 -14.20 11.18 12.05
C ALA A 325 -13.00 10.76 11.20
N LEU A 326 -11.83 11.39 11.40
CA LEU A 326 -10.59 11.03 10.70
C LEU A 326 -10.16 9.60 11.03
N VAL A 327 -10.17 9.21 12.30
CA VAL A 327 -9.85 7.83 12.72
C VAL A 327 -10.89 6.82 12.21
N ALA A 328 -12.18 7.19 12.20
CA ALA A 328 -13.24 6.35 11.66
C ALA A 328 -13.09 6.13 10.15
N ASN A 329 -12.52 7.09 9.40
CA ASN A 329 -12.25 6.94 7.97
C ASN A 329 -11.42 5.71 7.65
N TYR A 330 -10.46 5.35 8.50
CA TYR A 330 -9.60 4.17 8.31
C TYR A 330 -10.37 2.85 8.24
N LEU A 331 -11.53 2.75 8.93
CA LEU A 331 -12.42 1.60 8.80
C LEU A 331 -13.09 1.53 7.43
N PHE A 332 -13.51 2.69 6.90
CA PHE A 332 -14.21 2.76 5.61
C PHE A 332 -13.25 2.55 4.44
N GLU A 333 -12.05 3.12 4.48
CA GLU A 333 -11.09 3.00 3.38
C GLU A 333 -10.43 1.61 3.29
N ALA A 334 -10.46 0.82 4.37
CA ALA A 334 -9.72 -0.44 4.52
C ALA A 334 -9.95 -1.46 3.39
N ILE A 335 -11.17 -1.55 2.86
CA ILE A 335 -11.54 -2.52 1.82
C ILE A 335 -11.62 -1.93 0.42
N MET A 336 -11.44 -0.62 0.25
CA MET A 336 -11.67 0.05 -1.03
C MET A 336 -10.69 -0.42 -2.09
N PHE A 337 -9.39 -0.47 -1.78
CA PHE A 337 -8.36 -0.90 -2.73
C PHE A 337 -8.69 -2.27 -3.36
N PRO A 338 -8.81 -3.37 -2.59
CA PRO A 338 -9.04 -4.69 -3.16
C PRO A 338 -10.39 -4.79 -3.87
N THR A 339 -11.39 -4.05 -3.41
CA THR A 339 -12.74 -4.07 -4.01
C THR A 339 -12.75 -3.34 -5.35
N ILE A 340 -12.21 -2.11 -5.44
CA ILE A 340 -12.10 -1.35 -6.69
C ILE A 340 -11.24 -2.15 -7.69
N PHE A 341 -10.10 -2.69 -7.26
CA PHE A 341 -9.21 -3.49 -8.07
C PHE A 341 -9.94 -4.71 -8.69
N SER A 342 -10.66 -5.46 -7.87
CA SER A 342 -11.42 -6.63 -8.31
C SER A 342 -12.55 -6.26 -9.29
N LEU A 343 -13.33 -5.23 -8.98
CA LEU A 343 -14.43 -4.78 -9.84
C LEU A 343 -13.92 -4.25 -11.18
N ALA A 344 -12.84 -3.48 -11.19
CA ALA A 344 -12.25 -2.96 -12.42
C ALA A 344 -11.73 -4.06 -13.36
N LEU A 345 -11.34 -5.22 -12.83
CA LEU A 345 -10.89 -6.38 -13.63
C LEU A 345 -12.04 -7.24 -14.15
N THR A 346 -13.27 -7.00 -13.71
CA THR A 346 -14.43 -7.83 -14.07
C THR A 346 -14.74 -7.72 -15.58
N GLY A 347 -14.91 -8.86 -16.25
CA GLY A 347 -15.33 -8.92 -17.66
C GLY A 347 -14.25 -8.62 -18.70
N LEU A 348 -12.97 -8.49 -18.31
CA LEU A 348 -11.88 -8.14 -19.24
C LEU A 348 -11.28 -9.33 -19.99
N GLY A 349 -11.59 -10.58 -19.62
CA GLY A 349 -11.09 -11.78 -20.29
C GLY A 349 -9.57 -11.78 -20.47
N ASN A 350 -9.10 -11.88 -21.71
CA ASN A 350 -7.66 -11.93 -22.02
C ASN A 350 -6.88 -10.63 -21.69
N LEU A 351 -7.59 -9.50 -21.48
CA LEU A 351 -6.97 -8.21 -21.15
C LEU A 351 -6.69 -8.05 -19.65
N THR A 352 -7.16 -8.97 -18.80
CA THR A 352 -7.03 -8.91 -17.33
C THR A 352 -5.58 -8.72 -16.89
N LYS A 353 -4.60 -9.41 -17.49
CA LYS A 353 -3.17 -9.27 -17.15
C LYS A 353 -2.66 -7.85 -17.40
N THR A 354 -2.97 -7.28 -18.56
CA THR A 354 -2.56 -5.91 -18.91
C THR A 354 -3.26 -4.88 -18.01
N ALA A 355 -4.54 -5.08 -17.74
CA ALA A 355 -5.34 -4.23 -16.88
C ALA A 355 -4.81 -4.25 -15.42
N SER A 356 -4.51 -5.44 -14.89
CA SER A 356 -3.91 -5.59 -13.55
C SER A 356 -2.56 -4.87 -13.44
N SER A 357 -1.70 -4.96 -14.45
CA SER A 357 -0.42 -4.25 -14.47
C SER A 357 -0.60 -2.72 -14.41
N LEU A 358 -1.63 -2.18 -15.08
CA LEU A 358 -1.93 -0.74 -15.03
C LEU A 358 -2.48 -0.33 -13.66
N LEU A 359 -3.35 -1.15 -13.06
CA LEU A 359 -3.87 -0.90 -11.72
C LEU A 359 -2.76 -0.93 -10.66
N MET A 360 -1.74 -1.79 -10.83
CA MET A 360 -0.56 -1.84 -9.93
C MET A 360 0.39 -0.64 -10.06
N MET A 361 0.15 0.27 -11.00
CA MET A 361 0.90 1.55 -11.09
C MET A 361 0.22 2.67 -10.28
N THR A 362 -0.98 2.47 -9.76
CA THR A 362 -1.75 3.50 -9.03
C THR A 362 -1.11 3.97 -7.72
N PRO A 363 -0.18 3.23 -7.03
CA PRO A 363 0.53 3.79 -5.87
C PRO A 363 1.31 5.08 -6.14
N ILE A 364 1.55 5.45 -7.42
CA ILE A 364 2.01 6.81 -7.78
C ILE A 364 1.09 7.91 -7.20
N GLY A 365 -0.15 7.58 -6.85
CA GLY A 365 -1.07 8.44 -6.10
C GLY A 365 -0.47 9.00 -4.82
N GLY A 366 0.52 8.33 -4.21
CA GLY A 366 1.27 8.87 -3.06
C GLY A 366 1.97 10.21 -3.34
N CYS A 367 2.26 10.52 -4.60
CA CYS A 367 2.70 11.87 -5.00
C CYS A 367 1.64 12.95 -4.73
N GLY A 368 0.38 12.58 -4.52
CA GLY A 368 -0.71 13.49 -4.17
C GLY A 368 -0.49 14.21 -2.83
N PHE A 369 0.32 13.67 -1.93
CA PHE A 369 0.71 14.36 -0.70
C PHE A 369 1.44 15.68 -0.97
N LEU A 370 2.11 15.84 -2.11
CA LEU A 370 2.67 17.12 -2.54
C LEU A 370 1.60 18.20 -2.66
N LEU A 371 0.41 17.86 -3.18
CA LEU A 371 -0.70 18.80 -3.29
C LEU A 371 -1.22 19.20 -1.90
N MET A 372 -1.30 18.25 -0.96
CA MET A 372 -1.64 18.59 0.42
C MET A 372 -0.60 19.50 1.08
N GLY A 373 0.68 19.24 0.85
CA GLY A 373 1.78 20.09 1.34
C GLY A 373 1.68 21.53 0.81
N LEU A 374 1.47 21.71 -0.48
CA LEU A 374 1.30 23.02 -1.11
C LEU A 374 0.12 23.81 -0.50
N ILE A 375 -0.99 23.14 -0.25
CA ILE A 375 -2.16 23.75 0.39
C ILE A 375 -1.85 24.05 1.87
N ALA A 376 -1.18 23.14 2.58
CA ALA A 376 -0.87 23.29 4.00
C ALA A 376 0.07 24.47 4.29
N ASP A 377 1.08 24.66 3.44
CA ASP A 377 2.05 25.75 3.61
C ASP A 377 1.44 27.15 3.32
N THR A 378 0.29 27.22 2.64
CA THR A 378 -0.33 28.48 2.21
C THR A 378 -1.67 28.77 2.87
N THR A 379 -2.27 27.79 3.55
CA THR A 379 -3.63 27.90 4.08
C THR A 379 -3.73 27.34 5.51
N HIS A 380 -4.96 27.21 6.02
CA HIS A 380 -5.22 26.62 7.33
C HIS A 380 -5.02 25.09 7.31
N VAL A 381 -4.54 24.51 8.42
CA VAL A 381 -4.20 23.10 8.64
C VAL A 381 -5.29 22.10 8.20
N VAL A 382 -6.55 22.51 8.17
CA VAL A 382 -7.70 21.67 7.75
C VAL A 382 -7.85 21.61 6.22
N MET A 383 -7.49 22.69 5.50
CA MET A 383 -7.74 22.83 4.06
C MET A 383 -7.09 21.74 3.18
N PRO A 384 -5.92 21.19 3.51
CA PRO A 384 -5.35 20.08 2.74
C PRO A 384 -6.28 18.87 2.55
N PHE A 385 -7.21 18.63 3.47
CA PHE A 385 -8.17 17.53 3.37
C PHE A 385 -9.15 17.65 2.18
N ILE A 386 -9.16 18.79 1.47
CA ILE A 386 -9.90 18.90 0.21
C ILE A 386 -9.37 17.89 -0.84
N VAL A 387 -8.07 17.57 -0.82
CA VAL A 387 -7.45 16.61 -1.75
C VAL A 387 -8.04 15.21 -1.56
N PRO A 388 -7.96 14.58 -0.36
CA PRO A 388 -8.59 13.28 -0.15
C PRO A 388 -10.13 13.34 -0.25
N PHE A 389 -10.77 14.44 0.09
CA PHE A 389 -12.21 14.60 -0.09
C PHE A 389 -12.61 14.43 -1.56
N ILE A 390 -11.93 15.13 -2.48
CA ILE A 390 -12.16 14.99 -3.93
C ILE A 390 -11.86 13.55 -4.36
N GLY A 391 -10.80 12.95 -3.86
CA GLY A 391 -10.45 11.56 -4.14
C GLY A 391 -11.57 10.59 -3.79
N PHE A 392 -12.14 10.70 -2.59
CA PHE A 392 -13.26 9.85 -2.16
C PHE A 392 -14.57 10.17 -2.90
N VAL A 393 -14.81 11.41 -3.34
CA VAL A 393 -15.94 11.74 -4.20
C VAL A 393 -15.84 11.03 -5.56
N VAL A 394 -14.65 10.92 -6.14
CA VAL A 394 -14.43 10.14 -7.38
C VAL A 394 -14.70 8.65 -7.13
N VAL A 395 -14.21 8.10 -5.99
CA VAL A 395 -14.47 6.71 -5.59
C VAL A 395 -15.98 6.49 -5.40
N LEU A 396 -16.69 7.43 -4.76
CA LEU A 396 -18.15 7.37 -4.57
C LEU A 396 -18.89 7.35 -5.90
N ALA A 397 -18.48 8.18 -6.86
CA ALA A 397 -19.08 8.21 -8.19
C ALA A 397 -18.90 6.87 -8.93
N TYR A 398 -17.72 6.26 -8.83
CA TYR A 398 -17.44 4.93 -9.35
C TYR A 398 -18.31 3.86 -8.67
N ALA A 399 -18.32 3.84 -7.33
CA ALA A 399 -19.10 2.89 -6.54
C ALA A 399 -20.61 2.97 -6.83
N ALA A 400 -21.16 4.19 -6.95
CA ALA A 400 -22.56 4.41 -7.29
C ALA A 400 -22.91 3.87 -8.68
N ARG A 401 -21.99 3.99 -9.65
CA ARG A 401 -22.18 3.46 -11.00
C ARG A 401 -22.14 1.93 -11.03
N GLU A 402 -21.15 1.33 -10.36
CA GLU A 402 -21.05 -0.13 -10.21
C GLU A 402 -22.29 -0.72 -9.52
N TYR A 403 -22.76 -0.05 -8.46
CA TYR A 403 -23.99 -0.46 -7.76
C TYR A 403 -25.22 -0.43 -8.65
N LYS A 404 -25.39 0.61 -9.50
CA LYS A 404 -26.50 0.68 -10.46
C LYS A 404 -26.43 -0.45 -11.49
N ILE A 405 -25.24 -0.72 -12.04
CA ILE A 405 -25.03 -1.83 -12.99
C ILE A 405 -25.40 -3.16 -12.35
N ALA A 406 -24.92 -3.42 -11.11
CA ALA A 406 -25.20 -4.65 -10.38
C ALA A 406 -26.68 -4.84 -9.96
N LYS A 407 -27.51 -3.80 -10.01
CA LYS A 407 -28.96 -3.87 -9.82
C LYS A 407 -29.73 -4.17 -11.10
N CYS A 408 -29.17 -3.84 -12.27
CA CYS A 408 -29.81 -4.05 -13.56
C CYS A 408 -29.53 -5.45 -14.14
N VAL A 409 -28.59 -6.19 -13.56
CA VAL A 409 -28.26 -7.60 -13.85
C VAL A 409 -28.85 -8.50 -12.76
#